data_2d3f10e5ff754de7e423de437d005f6e
#
_entry.id   2d3f10e5ff754de7e423de437d005f6e
#
_cell.length_a   1.000
_cell.length_b   1.000
_cell.length_c   1.000
_cell.angle_alpha   90.00
_cell.angle_beta   90.00
_cell.angle_gamma   90.00
#
_symmetry.space_group_name_H-M   'P 1'
#
loop_
_entity.id
_entity.type
_entity.pdbx_description
1 polymer ?
#
loop_
_entity_poly.entity_id
_entity_poly.type
_entity_poly.pdbx_seq_one_letter_code
_entity_poly.pdbx_strand_id
1 'polypeptide(L)'
;NVERYSWYSYYLPMLFIPQAAVQMAVLLGQPEEYTLPKWSKLLYIPTTLCSLLVLTNDFHQLVFSFSAGEVWTDKGYSYAWGYYIVLLWDVICAVSAFVLMVYKCRSSRRKKYLPIIGICISIIYAIIYASGAEWMQVIGGDITAALCLMFMCIFESCLHCGLIQTNTGYEQLFEVCTMGAQITDQDYHVIYTSANAMKLSEMVMREAEKEEVRIDKKTMIKNRPIQGGHILWQEDIEDIMMLLDRLEENRKTIEESNCLERVSYTHLTLPTI
;
A
#
# COMPACT_ATOMS: atom_id res chain seq x y z
N ASN A 1 -32.39 23.58 20.49
CA ASN A 1 -31.24 22.83 21.03
C ASN A 1 -30.86 21.61 20.19
N VAL A 2 -31.81 20.82 19.64
CA VAL A 2 -31.51 19.62 18.86
C VAL A 2 -30.73 19.97 17.58
N GLU A 3 -31.13 20.99 16.85
CA GLU A 3 -30.47 21.43 15.61
C GLU A 3 -29.01 21.83 15.86
N ARG A 4 -28.74 22.55 16.95
CA ARG A 4 -27.40 22.98 17.32
C ARG A 4 -26.48 21.81 17.69
N TYR A 5 -27.00 20.82 18.44
CA TYR A 5 -26.23 19.62 18.72
C TYR A 5 -26.01 18.73 17.50
N SER A 6 -26.97 18.70 16.59
CA SER A 6 -26.81 18.06 15.27
C SER A 6 -25.66 18.74 14.49
N TRP A 7 -25.61 20.07 14.52
CA TRP A 7 -24.54 20.85 13.89
C TRP A 7 -23.15 20.59 14.54
N TYR A 8 -23.06 20.54 15.87
CA TYR A 8 -21.82 20.13 16.54
C TYR A 8 -21.38 18.73 16.16
N SER A 9 -22.29 17.83 15.89
CA SER A 9 -21.98 16.44 15.50
C SER A 9 -21.23 16.34 14.18
N TYR A 10 -21.35 17.32 13.28
CA TYR A 10 -20.56 17.36 12.05
C TYR A 10 -19.05 17.47 12.30
N TYR A 11 -18.66 18.04 13.42
CA TYR A 11 -17.24 18.14 13.78
C TYR A 11 -16.62 16.82 14.19
N LEU A 12 -17.42 15.82 14.58
CA LEU A 12 -16.92 14.48 14.88
C LEU A 12 -16.27 13.82 13.65
N PRO A 13 -17.00 13.59 12.55
CA PRO A 13 -16.37 13.04 11.35
C PRO A 13 -15.28 13.95 10.79
N MET A 14 -15.43 15.27 10.86
CA MET A 14 -14.43 16.23 10.41
C MET A 14 -13.07 16.00 11.11
N LEU A 15 -13.05 15.73 12.40
CA LEU A 15 -11.82 15.52 13.18
C LEU A 15 -11.30 14.07 13.09
N PHE A 16 -12.20 13.08 13.09
CA PHE A 16 -11.77 11.68 13.12
C PHE A 16 -11.32 11.15 11.74
N ILE A 17 -11.88 11.66 10.63
CA ILE A 17 -11.51 11.21 9.29
C ILE A 17 -10.05 11.54 8.95
N PRO A 18 -9.54 12.79 9.09
CA PRO A 18 -8.14 13.10 8.85
C PRO A 18 -7.18 12.36 9.80
N GLN A 19 -7.56 12.19 11.06
CA GLN A 19 -6.79 11.40 12.01
C GLN A 19 -6.71 9.92 11.60
N ALA A 20 -7.81 9.32 11.15
CA ALA A 20 -7.83 7.96 10.63
C ALA A 20 -6.99 7.85 9.35
N ALA A 21 -6.99 8.87 8.49
CA ALA A 21 -6.14 8.94 7.30
C ALA A 21 -4.64 8.91 7.65
N VAL A 22 -4.21 9.56 8.76
CA VAL A 22 -2.83 9.44 9.26
C VAL A 22 -2.50 8.00 9.62
N GLN A 23 -3.40 7.30 10.32
CA GLN A 23 -3.19 5.90 10.71
C GLN A 23 -3.13 4.98 9.49
N MET A 24 -4.00 5.18 8.50
CA MET A 24 -3.94 4.48 7.23
C MET A 24 -2.61 4.74 6.50
N ALA A 25 -2.15 5.99 6.46
CA ALA A 25 -0.88 6.35 5.85
C ALA A 25 0.32 5.67 6.54
N VAL A 26 0.24 5.45 7.86
CA VAL A 26 1.26 4.71 8.63
C VAL A 26 1.26 3.22 8.24
N LEU A 27 0.10 2.62 8.00
CA LEU A 27 -0.03 1.21 7.60
C LEU A 27 0.40 0.96 6.15
N LEU A 28 0.39 1.98 5.30
CA LEU A 28 0.71 1.86 3.89
C LEU A 28 2.08 1.22 3.65
N GLY A 29 2.12 0.15 2.83
CA GLY A 29 3.35 -0.57 2.49
C GLY A 29 3.92 -1.44 3.62
N GLN A 30 3.15 -1.69 4.66
CA GLN A 30 3.50 -2.62 5.73
C GLN A 30 2.85 -4.00 5.47
N PRO A 31 3.43 -5.10 5.98
CA PRO A 31 2.82 -6.43 5.91
C PRO A 31 1.49 -6.48 6.68
N GLU A 32 0.62 -7.43 6.34
CA GLU A 32 -0.72 -7.56 6.95
C GLU A 32 -0.67 -7.75 8.47
N GLU A 33 0.37 -8.41 8.97
CA GLU A 33 0.59 -8.65 10.40
C GLU A 33 1.05 -7.40 11.18
N TYR A 34 1.36 -6.29 10.47
CA TYR A 34 1.87 -5.09 11.09
C TYR A 34 0.79 -4.41 11.94
N THR A 35 1.03 -4.34 13.23
CA THR A 35 0.14 -3.62 14.16
C THR A 35 0.52 -2.15 14.24
N LEU A 36 -0.51 -1.29 14.31
CA LEU A 36 -0.31 0.15 14.49
C LEU A 36 0.59 0.45 15.70
N PRO A 37 1.62 1.27 15.55
CA PRO A 37 2.54 1.61 16.63
C PRO A 37 1.78 2.33 17.75
N LYS A 38 2.22 2.11 19.00
CA LYS A 38 1.55 2.66 20.21
C LYS A 38 1.40 4.19 20.15
N TRP A 39 2.33 4.91 19.54
CA TRP A 39 2.28 6.36 19.41
C TRP A 39 1.09 6.83 18.55
N SER A 40 0.66 6.05 17.55
CA SER A 40 -0.48 6.42 16.72
C SER A 40 -1.80 6.47 17.48
N LYS A 41 -1.89 5.70 18.58
CA LYS A 41 -3.03 5.76 19.51
C LYS A 41 -3.05 7.06 20.30
N LEU A 42 -1.91 7.72 20.49
CA LEU A 42 -1.85 9.02 21.15
C LEU A 42 -2.60 10.11 20.37
N LEU A 43 -2.74 9.96 19.03
CA LEU A 43 -3.47 10.91 18.20
C LEU A 43 -4.96 11.01 18.58
N TYR A 44 -5.52 9.96 19.20
CA TYR A 44 -6.89 10.02 19.68
C TYR A 44 -7.08 11.02 20.82
N ILE A 45 -6.04 11.31 21.62
CA ILE A 45 -6.15 12.24 22.75
C ILE A 45 -6.51 13.65 22.28
N PRO A 46 -5.72 14.34 21.45
CA PRO A 46 -6.07 15.69 21.00
C PRO A 46 -7.35 15.70 20.14
N THR A 47 -7.60 14.67 19.32
CA THR A 47 -8.83 14.55 18.54
C THR A 47 -10.06 14.49 19.44
N THR A 48 -10.02 13.67 20.49
CA THR A 48 -11.11 13.56 21.46
C THR A 48 -11.28 14.83 22.26
N LEU A 49 -10.18 15.48 22.67
CA LEU A 49 -10.24 16.76 23.38
C LEU A 49 -10.87 17.86 22.51
N CYS A 50 -10.49 17.97 21.25
CA CYS A 50 -11.11 18.90 20.29
C CYS A 50 -12.59 18.60 20.09
N SER A 51 -12.95 17.32 19.96
CA SER A 51 -14.35 16.90 19.84
C SER A 51 -15.18 17.27 21.07
N LEU A 52 -14.66 17.03 22.25
CA LEU A 52 -15.30 17.41 23.51
C LEU A 52 -15.43 18.93 23.62
N LEU A 53 -14.38 19.67 23.24
CA LEU A 53 -14.41 21.12 23.24
C LEU A 53 -15.56 21.66 22.35
N VAL A 54 -15.80 21.07 21.18
CA VAL A 54 -16.91 21.46 20.31
C VAL A 54 -18.26 21.05 20.91
N LEU A 55 -18.42 19.80 21.38
CA LEU A 55 -19.67 19.30 21.92
C LEU A 55 -20.11 20.01 23.19
N THR A 56 -19.15 20.50 23.99
CA THR A 56 -19.43 21.22 25.24
C THR A 56 -19.48 22.74 25.06
N ASN A 57 -19.45 23.22 23.82
CA ASN A 57 -19.39 24.66 23.53
C ASN A 57 -20.49 25.50 24.20
N ASP A 58 -21.67 24.91 24.43
CA ASP A 58 -22.78 25.61 25.08
C ASP A 58 -22.47 26.08 26.51
N PHE A 59 -21.51 25.43 27.19
CA PHE A 59 -21.11 25.79 28.56
C PHE A 59 -20.07 26.92 28.62
N HIS A 60 -19.20 27.02 27.62
CA HIS A 60 -18.03 27.89 27.67
C HIS A 60 -17.90 28.84 26.48
N GLN A 61 -18.60 28.61 25.38
CA GLN A 61 -18.57 29.43 24.15
C GLN A 61 -17.14 29.72 23.62
N LEU A 62 -16.20 28.79 23.83
CA LEU A 62 -14.79 28.98 23.40
C LEU A 62 -14.57 28.69 21.93
N VAL A 63 -15.43 27.87 21.30
CA VAL A 63 -15.35 27.52 19.87
C VAL A 63 -16.25 28.44 19.06
N PHE A 64 -17.52 28.54 19.46
CA PHE A 64 -18.53 29.41 18.85
C PHE A 64 -19.14 30.28 19.90
N SER A 65 -19.15 31.58 19.65
CA SER A 65 -19.79 32.57 20.50
C SER A 65 -21.14 32.97 19.90
N PHE A 66 -22.18 32.93 20.71
CA PHE A 66 -23.56 33.31 20.35
C PHE A 66 -23.95 34.58 21.02
N SER A 67 -24.72 35.43 20.32
CA SER A 67 -25.29 36.65 20.90
C SER A 67 -26.34 36.28 21.94
N ALA A 68 -26.25 36.93 23.11
CA ALA A 68 -27.16 36.69 24.21
C ALA A 68 -28.60 37.07 23.84
N GLY A 69 -29.55 36.13 23.96
CA GLY A 69 -30.97 36.37 23.77
C GLY A 69 -31.52 36.15 22.37
N GLU A 70 -30.69 35.80 21.38
CA GLU A 70 -31.19 35.41 20.04
C GLU A 70 -31.49 33.92 19.95
N VAL A 71 -32.55 33.64 19.17
CA VAL A 71 -32.84 32.22 18.76
C VAL A 71 -31.69 31.78 17.88
N TRP A 72 -31.18 30.57 18.13
CA TRP A 72 -30.12 30.00 17.31
C TRP A 72 -30.49 30.00 15.84
N THR A 73 -29.61 30.60 15.02
CA THR A 73 -29.69 30.59 13.57
C THR A 73 -28.34 30.21 13.00
N ASP A 74 -28.31 29.59 11.82
CA ASP A 74 -27.09 29.15 11.12
C ASP A 74 -26.09 30.29 10.84
N LYS A 75 -26.53 31.53 10.97
CA LYS A 75 -25.73 32.73 10.67
C LYS A 75 -25.45 33.62 11.90
N GLY A 76 -26.01 33.28 13.06
CA GLY A 76 -25.93 34.14 14.27
C GLY A 76 -24.81 33.79 15.23
N TYR A 77 -23.65 33.31 14.73
CA TYR A 77 -22.50 32.97 15.57
C TYR A 77 -21.21 33.57 15.06
N SER A 78 -20.24 33.70 15.95
CA SER A 78 -18.88 34.15 15.61
C SER A 78 -17.87 33.08 16.08
N TYR A 79 -16.77 32.92 15.33
CA TYR A 79 -15.69 32.00 15.67
C TYR A 79 -14.86 32.56 16.83
N ALA A 80 -14.72 31.77 17.91
CA ALA A 80 -13.85 32.06 19.00
C ALA A 80 -12.48 31.36 18.83
N TRP A 81 -11.53 31.63 19.72
CA TRP A 81 -10.16 31.13 19.59
C TRP A 81 -10.06 29.58 19.57
N GLY A 82 -10.97 28.89 20.25
CA GLY A 82 -11.01 27.42 20.26
C GLY A 82 -11.30 26.82 18.90
N TYR A 83 -12.06 27.50 18.03
CA TYR A 83 -12.29 27.09 16.65
C TYR A 83 -10.97 26.96 15.87
N TYR A 84 -10.08 27.94 16.03
CA TYR A 84 -8.79 27.91 15.33
C TYR A 84 -7.88 26.78 15.81
N ILE A 85 -7.98 26.36 17.07
CA ILE A 85 -7.25 25.20 17.57
C ILE A 85 -7.78 23.91 16.94
N VAL A 86 -9.11 23.76 16.86
CA VAL A 86 -9.77 22.61 16.23
C VAL A 86 -9.36 22.52 14.76
N LEU A 87 -9.44 23.65 14.03
CA LEU A 87 -9.05 23.74 12.63
C LEU A 87 -7.55 23.45 12.42
N LEU A 88 -6.69 23.98 13.28
CA LEU A 88 -5.25 23.74 13.21
C LEU A 88 -4.94 22.25 13.38
N TRP A 89 -5.58 21.57 14.33
CA TRP A 89 -5.42 20.15 14.54
C TRP A 89 -5.85 19.33 13.31
N ASP A 90 -6.99 19.68 12.73
CA ASP A 90 -7.52 19.05 11.53
C ASP A 90 -6.54 19.18 10.34
N VAL A 91 -6.04 20.39 10.10
CA VAL A 91 -5.04 20.66 9.05
C VAL A 91 -3.73 19.90 9.31
N ILE A 92 -3.24 19.82 10.56
CA ILE A 92 -2.04 19.03 10.90
C ILE A 92 -2.25 17.56 10.55
N CYS A 93 -3.39 16.98 10.90
CA CYS A 93 -3.70 15.60 10.56
C CYS A 93 -3.78 15.39 9.04
N ALA A 94 -4.51 16.23 8.32
CA ALA A 94 -4.67 16.13 6.87
C ALA A 94 -3.32 16.23 6.13
N VAL A 95 -2.50 17.24 6.48
CA VAL A 95 -1.18 17.44 5.89
C VAL A 95 -0.24 16.27 6.23
N SER A 96 -0.24 15.81 7.48
CA SER A 96 0.59 14.68 7.90
C SER A 96 0.23 13.40 7.16
N ALA A 97 -1.06 13.10 7.01
CA ALA A 97 -1.55 11.96 6.23
C ALA A 97 -1.06 12.04 4.79
N PHE A 98 -1.23 13.18 4.15
CA PHE A 98 -0.83 13.39 2.77
C PHE A 98 0.68 13.26 2.58
N VAL A 99 1.49 13.91 3.43
CA VAL A 99 2.96 13.83 3.37
C VAL A 99 3.43 12.39 3.53
N LEU A 100 2.87 11.65 4.49
CA LEU A 100 3.19 10.23 4.69
C LEU A 100 2.82 9.37 3.48
N MET A 101 1.64 9.59 2.89
CA MET A 101 1.21 8.88 1.67
C MET A 101 2.16 9.15 0.51
N VAL A 102 2.52 10.40 0.26
CA VAL A 102 3.46 10.78 -0.80
C VAL A 102 4.86 10.20 -0.57
N TYR A 103 5.34 10.23 0.68
CA TYR A 103 6.65 9.70 1.04
C TYR A 103 6.75 8.19 0.84
N LYS A 104 5.72 7.45 1.26
CA LYS A 104 5.67 5.98 1.14
C LYS A 104 5.35 5.48 -0.27
N CYS A 105 4.83 6.34 -1.14
CA CYS A 105 4.41 5.93 -2.47
C CYS A 105 5.60 5.62 -3.40
N ARG A 106 5.62 4.40 -3.94
CA ARG A 106 6.55 3.95 -4.98
C ARG A 106 6.08 4.21 -6.42
N SER A 107 4.90 4.81 -6.59
CA SER A 107 4.30 5.02 -7.91
C SER A 107 5.02 6.07 -8.77
N SER A 108 4.78 6.03 -10.07
CA SER A 108 5.34 6.97 -11.06
C SER A 108 5.05 8.43 -10.68
N ARG A 109 6.07 9.31 -10.80
CA ARG A 109 5.98 10.73 -10.41
C ARG A 109 4.79 11.48 -11.02
N ARG A 110 4.41 11.19 -12.28
CA ARG A 110 3.33 11.90 -12.98
C ARG A 110 1.96 11.72 -12.35
N LYS A 111 1.66 10.55 -11.80
CA LYS A 111 0.35 10.27 -11.19
C LYS A 111 0.14 10.96 -9.83
N LYS A 112 1.21 11.37 -9.14
CA LYS A 112 1.14 12.02 -7.82
C LYS A 112 0.55 13.43 -7.85
N TYR A 113 0.47 14.08 -9.03
CA TYR A 113 -0.06 15.44 -9.14
C TYR A 113 -1.58 15.53 -8.93
N LEU A 114 -2.33 14.45 -9.22
CA LEU A 114 -3.79 14.49 -9.15
C LEU A 114 -4.33 14.79 -7.74
N PRO A 115 -3.90 14.10 -6.66
CA PRO A 115 -4.29 14.46 -5.30
C PRO A 115 -3.82 15.87 -4.89
N ILE A 116 -2.64 16.29 -5.35
CA ILE A 116 -2.11 17.64 -5.06
C ILE A 116 -3.03 18.72 -5.64
N ILE A 117 -3.48 18.52 -6.89
CA ILE A 117 -4.44 19.43 -7.54
C ILE A 117 -5.75 19.47 -6.73
N GLY A 118 -6.25 18.34 -6.28
CA GLY A 118 -7.45 18.27 -5.42
C GLY A 118 -7.29 19.05 -4.13
N ILE A 119 -6.14 18.95 -3.47
CA ILE A 119 -5.84 19.71 -2.25
C ILE A 119 -5.77 21.20 -2.55
N CYS A 120 -5.09 21.61 -3.62
CA CYS A 120 -5.03 23.03 -4.01
C CYS A 120 -6.42 23.60 -4.29
N ILE A 121 -7.29 22.86 -4.98
CA ILE A 121 -8.68 23.26 -5.24
C ILE A 121 -9.45 23.41 -3.91
N SER A 122 -9.28 22.49 -2.97
CA SER A 122 -9.93 22.55 -1.65
C SER A 122 -9.49 23.75 -0.83
N ILE A 123 -8.20 24.08 -0.86
CA ILE A 123 -7.65 25.26 -0.18
C ILE A 123 -8.21 26.55 -0.81
N ILE A 124 -8.21 26.65 -2.14
CA ILE A 124 -8.76 27.82 -2.86
C ILE A 124 -10.25 27.96 -2.53
N TYR A 125 -11.02 26.88 -2.55
CA TYR A 125 -12.42 26.89 -2.18
C TYR A 125 -12.63 27.40 -0.75
N ALA A 126 -11.86 26.89 0.22
CA ALA A 126 -11.96 27.31 1.61
C ALA A 126 -11.62 28.80 1.80
N ILE A 127 -10.61 29.32 1.09
CA ILE A 127 -10.23 30.75 1.14
C ILE A 127 -11.35 31.62 0.55
N ILE A 128 -11.92 31.25 -0.60
CA ILE A 128 -13.00 32.00 -1.24
C ILE A 128 -14.24 31.99 -0.34
N TYR A 129 -14.58 30.85 0.26
CA TYR A 129 -15.70 30.74 1.19
C TYR A 129 -15.48 31.62 2.42
N ALA A 130 -14.29 31.59 3.01
CA ALA A 130 -13.92 32.40 4.18
C ALA A 130 -13.91 33.92 3.88
N SER A 131 -13.73 34.35 2.61
CA SER A 131 -13.79 35.72 2.20
C SER A 131 -15.20 36.32 2.26
N GLY A 132 -16.24 35.48 2.47
CA GLY A 132 -17.62 35.96 2.60
C GLY A 132 -18.27 36.38 1.28
N ALA A 133 -17.73 35.92 0.13
CA ALA A 133 -18.30 36.25 -1.18
C ALA A 133 -19.76 35.80 -1.30
N GLU A 134 -20.70 36.74 -1.52
CA GLU A 134 -22.15 36.44 -1.54
C GLU A 134 -22.53 35.32 -2.54
N TRP A 135 -21.91 35.32 -3.72
CA TRP A 135 -22.16 34.32 -4.74
C TRP A 135 -21.75 32.91 -4.28
N MET A 136 -20.70 32.83 -3.45
CA MET A 136 -20.20 31.56 -2.91
C MET A 136 -21.14 30.98 -1.85
N GLN A 137 -21.79 31.85 -1.06
CA GLN A 137 -22.79 31.41 -0.08
C GLN A 137 -24.06 30.84 -0.74
N VAL A 138 -24.37 31.31 -1.96
CA VAL A 138 -25.53 30.83 -2.72
C VAL A 138 -25.22 29.53 -3.48
N ILE A 139 -24.06 29.43 -4.10
CA ILE A 139 -23.66 28.30 -4.97
C ILE A 139 -22.91 27.24 -4.19
N GLY A 140 -22.07 27.62 -3.23
CA GLY A 140 -21.16 26.76 -2.52
C GLY A 140 -21.82 25.84 -1.48
N GLY A 141 -23.09 26.09 -1.11
CA GLY A 141 -23.77 25.29 -0.11
C GLY A 141 -23.10 25.30 1.28
N ASP A 142 -23.22 24.21 2.02
CA ASP A 142 -22.55 24.02 3.30
C ASP A 142 -21.07 23.69 3.08
N ILE A 143 -20.19 24.52 3.65
CA ILE A 143 -18.73 24.34 3.56
C ILE A 143 -18.29 22.96 4.08
N THR A 144 -18.93 22.46 5.14
CA THR A 144 -18.58 21.17 5.75
C THR A 144 -18.86 20.04 4.80
N ALA A 145 -20.05 20.03 4.17
CA ALA A 145 -20.43 19.04 3.17
C ALA A 145 -19.50 19.09 1.94
N ALA A 146 -19.19 20.30 1.45
CA ALA A 146 -18.30 20.49 0.32
C ALA A 146 -16.89 20.01 0.61
N LEU A 147 -16.32 20.30 1.78
CA LEU A 147 -15.00 19.82 2.19
C LEU A 147 -14.97 18.31 2.38
N CYS A 148 -16.02 17.69 2.92
CA CYS A 148 -16.13 16.24 3.02
C CYS A 148 -16.11 15.59 1.63
N LEU A 149 -16.88 16.11 0.67
CA LEU A 149 -16.87 15.60 -0.71
C LEU A 149 -15.49 15.76 -1.37
N MET A 150 -14.85 16.91 -1.21
CA MET A 150 -13.49 17.15 -1.73
C MET A 150 -12.49 16.20 -1.10
N PHE A 151 -12.59 15.94 0.21
CA PHE A 151 -11.73 14.98 0.88
C PHE A 151 -11.92 13.56 0.33
N MET A 152 -13.16 13.13 0.10
CA MET A 152 -13.44 11.85 -0.54
C MET A 152 -12.86 11.77 -1.96
N CYS A 153 -13.00 12.84 -2.76
CA CYS A 153 -12.40 12.90 -4.09
C CYS A 153 -10.86 12.83 -4.06
N ILE A 154 -10.23 13.51 -3.09
CA ILE A 154 -8.77 13.44 -2.90
C ILE A 154 -8.36 12.02 -2.52
N PHE A 155 -9.09 11.38 -1.62
CA PHE A 155 -8.81 10.02 -1.17
C PHE A 155 -8.97 9.01 -2.31
N GLU A 156 -10.06 9.09 -3.09
CA GLU A 156 -10.28 8.28 -4.29
C GLU A 156 -9.18 8.51 -5.34
N SER A 157 -8.77 9.76 -5.51
CA SER A 157 -7.63 10.13 -6.35
C SER A 157 -6.32 9.47 -5.87
N CYS A 158 -6.10 9.36 -4.55
CA CYS A 158 -4.96 8.65 -3.97
C CYS A 158 -5.00 7.14 -4.28
N LEU A 159 -6.19 6.52 -4.26
CA LEU A 159 -6.39 5.14 -4.65
C LEU A 159 -6.05 4.93 -6.15
N HIS A 160 -6.64 5.73 -7.02
CA HIS A 160 -6.39 5.65 -8.46
C HIS A 160 -4.95 5.92 -8.88
N CYS A 161 -4.26 6.79 -8.15
CA CYS A 161 -2.85 7.07 -8.42
C CYS A 161 -1.90 6.00 -7.88
N GLY A 162 -2.40 5.00 -7.16
CA GLY A 162 -1.57 4.00 -6.50
C GLY A 162 -0.73 4.58 -5.35
N LEU A 163 -1.15 5.73 -4.80
CA LEU A 163 -0.63 6.27 -3.55
C LEU A 163 -1.06 5.38 -2.39
N ILE A 164 -2.30 4.90 -2.45
CA ILE A 164 -2.82 3.85 -1.58
C ILE A 164 -2.82 2.58 -2.42
N GLN A 165 -2.00 1.61 -2.05
CA GLN A 165 -1.98 0.31 -2.72
C GLN A 165 -3.25 -0.45 -2.36
N THR A 166 -4.08 -0.71 -3.36
CA THR A 166 -5.20 -1.62 -3.23
C THR A 166 -4.72 -3.02 -3.59
N ASN A 167 -4.84 -3.94 -2.67
CA ASN A 167 -4.36 -5.33 -2.82
C ASN A 167 -5.29 -6.18 -3.72
N THR A 168 -6.19 -5.57 -4.48
CA THR A 168 -7.32 -6.23 -5.14
C THR A 168 -7.04 -6.79 -6.54
N GLY A 169 -5.80 -6.91 -6.97
CA GLY A 169 -5.50 -7.42 -8.32
C GLY A 169 -4.44 -8.53 -8.37
N TYR A 170 -3.78 -8.81 -7.27
CA TYR A 170 -2.68 -9.77 -7.25
C TYR A 170 -3.16 -11.21 -7.39
N GLU A 171 -4.30 -11.58 -6.81
CA GLU A 171 -4.87 -12.91 -6.89
C GLU A 171 -5.19 -13.28 -8.33
N GLN A 172 -5.92 -12.41 -9.04
CA GLN A 172 -6.26 -12.63 -10.46
C GLN A 172 -5.01 -12.64 -11.36
N LEU A 173 -4.02 -11.78 -11.08
CA LEU A 173 -2.79 -11.74 -11.84
C LEU A 173 -1.94 -12.98 -11.60
N PHE A 174 -2.00 -13.52 -10.39
CA PHE A 174 -1.30 -14.74 -10.01
C PHE A 174 -1.97 -15.98 -10.59
N GLU A 175 -3.32 -16.02 -10.65
CA GLU A 175 -4.08 -17.09 -11.30
C GLU A 175 -3.78 -17.19 -12.79
N VAL A 176 -3.65 -16.07 -13.49
CA VAL A 176 -3.36 -16.01 -14.95
C VAL A 176 -1.88 -16.26 -15.24
N CYS A 177 -1.01 -16.29 -14.23
CA CYS A 177 0.41 -16.54 -14.41
C CYS A 177 0.63 -17.93 -15.01
N THR A 178 1.31 -17.99 -16.16
CA THR A 178 1.64 -19.25 -16.85
C THR A 178 2.74 -20.05 -16.15
N MET A 179 3.53 -19.39 -15.32
CA MET A 179 4.56 -20.01 -14.49
C MET A 179 3.91 -20.66 -13.26
N GLY A 180 4.26 -21.88 -12.95
CA GLY A 180 3.86 -22.54 -11.70
C GLY A 180 4.53 -21.85 -10.52
N ALA A 181 3.78 -21.01 -9.78
CA ALA A 181 4.32 -20.28 -8.63
C ALA A 181 3.34 -20.29 -7.45
N GLN A 182 3.89 -20.20 -6.24
CA GLN A 182 3.13 -20.15 -4.98
C GLN A 182 3.76 -19.10 -4.05
N ILE A 183 2.91 -18.37 -3.35
CA ILE A 183 3.32 -17.50 -2.24
C ILE A 183 2.80 -18.11 -0.95
N THR A 184 3.68 -18.22 0.02
CA THR A 184 3.35 -18.77 1.34
C THR A 184 3.69 -17.75 2.43
N ASP A 185 3.08 -17.93 3.60
CA ASP A 185 3.49 -17.26 4.83
C ASP A 185 4.81 -17.84 5.39
N GLN A 186 5.23 -17.35 6.56
CA GLN A 186 6.44 -17.83 7.25
C GLN A 186 6.32 -19.29 7.70
N ASP A 187 5.10 -19.77 7.89
CA ASP A 187 4.80 -21.15 8.31
C ASP A 187 4.54 -22.09 7.12
N TYR A 188 4.79 -21.62 5.88
CA TYR A 188 4.56 -22.34 4.61
C TYR A 188 3.08 -22.65 4.30
N HIS A 189 2.12 -21.93 4.91
CA HIS A 189 0.74 -21.98 4.45
C HIS A 189 0.61 -21.20 3.14
N VAL A 190 -0.01 -21.81 2.14
CA VAL A 190 -0.16 -21.22 0.81
C VAL A 190 -1.18 -20.08 0.87
N ILE A 191 -0.75 -18.86 0.53
CA ILE A 191 -1.59 -17.68 0.44
C ILE A 191 -2.12 -17.50 -0.98
N TYR A 192 -1.22 -17.60 -1.97
CA TYR A 192 -1.55 -17.50 -3.39
C TYR A 192 -0.92 -18.66 -4.17
N THR A 193 -1.66 -19.17 -5.17
CA THR A 193 -1.18 -20.21 -6.07
C THR A 193 -1.56 -19.88 -7.50
N SER A 194 -0.65 -20.07 -8.44
CA SER A 194 -0.97 -19.95 -9.86
C SER A 194 -1.69 -21.20 -10.38
N ALA A 195 -2.42 -21.07 -11.49
CA ALA A 195 -3.17 -22.17 -12.10
C ALA A 195 -2.28 -23.38 -12.46
N ASN A 196 -1.03 -23.12 -12.82
CA ASN A 196 -0.07 -24.15 -13.25
C ASN A 196 0.86 -24.63 -12.10
N ALA A 197 0.63 -24.18 -10.88
CA ALA A 197 1.46 -24.58 -9.74
C ALA A 197 1.16 -26.02 -9.30
N MET A 198 2.21 -26.82 -9.15
CA MET A 198 2.09 -28.16 -8.52
C MET A 198 1.84 -28.00 -7.03
N LYS A 199 1.03 -28.88 -6.46
CA LYS A 199 0.85 -28.95 -5.00
C LYS A 199 2.13 -29.48 -4.37
N LEU A 200 2.82 -28.61 -3.64
CA LEU A 200 4.04 -28.94 -2.92
C LEU A 200 3.70 -29.34 -1.48
N SER A 201 4.41 -30.33 -0.94
CA SER A 201 4.33 -30.63 0.48
C SER A 201 5.19 -29.63 1.27
N GLU A 202 4.82 -29.36 2.51
CA GLU A 202 5.56 -28.46 3.41
C GLU A 202 7.04 -28.88 3.54
N MET A 203 7.33 -30.18 3.54
CA MET A 203 8.69 -30.70 3.59
C MET A 203 9.54 -30.25 2.39
N VAL A 204 8.99 -30.33 1.17
CA VAL A 204 9.65 -29.88 -0.06
C VAL A 204 9.85 -28.36 -0.06
N MET A 205 8.88 -27.60 0.45
CA MET A 205 8.96 -26.14 0.55
C MET A 205 10.10 -25.69 1.49
N ARG A 206 10.26 -26.38 2.63
CA ARG A 206 11.34 -26.16 3.60
C ARG A 206 12.71 -26.58 3.07
N GLU A 207 12.77 -27.66 2.31
CA GLU A 207 14.01 -28.14 1.68
C GLU A 207 14.46 -27.16 0.60
N ALA A 208 13.51 -26.65 -0.19
CA ALA A 208 13.75 -25.65 -1.24
C ALA A 208 14.26 -24.29 -0.72
N GLU A 209 14.15 -24.01 0.59
CA GLU A 209 14.75 -22.83 1.22
C GLU A 209 16.27 -22.94 1.32
N LYS A 210 16.77 -24.15 1.51
CA LYS A 210 18.22 -24.40 1.69
C LYS A 210 18.94 -24.59 0.38
N GLU A 211 18.35 -25.38 -0.50
CA GLU A 211 18.90 -25.72 -1.82
C GLU A 211 17.76 -25.87 -2.83
N GLU A 212 18.07 -25.66 -4.11
CA GLU A 212 17.12 -25.86 -5.20
C GLU A 212 16.71 -27.33 -5.26
N VAL A 213 15.42 -27.63 -5.09
CA VAL A 213 14.91 -29.01 -5.03
C VAL A 213 14.43 -29.46 -6.39
N ARG A 214 14.99 -30.56 -6.86
CA ARG A 214 14.53 -31.22 -8.09
C ARG A 214 13.48 -32.23 -7.77
N ILE A 215 12.25 -32.02 -8.26
CA ILE A 215 11.14 -32.97 -8.07
C ILE A 215 11.17 -34.02 -9.14
N ASP A 216 11.45 -33.61 -10.37
CA ASP A 216 11.37 -34.48 -11.57
C ASP A 216 12.57 -34.21 -12.49
N LYS A 217 12.74 -35.02 -13.56
CA LYS A 217 13.75 -34.79 -14.58
C LYS A 217 13.58 -33.42 -15.28
N LYS A 218 12.37 -32.85 -15.24
CA LYS A 218 11.97 -31.64 -15.95
C LYS A 218 11.72 -30.41 -15.06
N THR A 219 11.49 -30.65 -13.75
CA THR A 219 11.01 -29.56 -12.89
C THR A 219 11.91 -29.36 -11.69
N MET A 220 12.34 -28.12 -11.51
CA MET A 220 13.10 -27.65 -10.36
C MET A 220 12.29 -26.62 -9.58
N ILE A 221 12.27 -26.74 -8.26
CA ILE A 221 11.62 -25.78 -7.37
C ILE A 221 12.69 -24.87 -6.78
N LYS A 222 12.42 -23.57 -6.89
CA LYS A 222 13.23 -22.53 -6.26
C LYS A 222 12.38 -21.82 -5.24
N ASN A 223 13.01 -21.48 -4.11
CA ASN A 223 12.41 -20.71 -3.03
C ASN A 223 13.22 -19.43 -2.78
N ARG A 224 12.53 -18.32 -2.55
CA ARG A 224 13.16 -17.07 -2.11
C ARG A 224 12.33 -16.46 -1.00
N PRO A 225 12.96 -16.01 0.09
CA PRO A 225 12.28 -15.29 1.14
C PRO A 225 11.81 -13.92 0.63
N ILE A 226 10.57 -13.56 0.97
CA ILE A 226 9.98 -12.25 0.73
C ILE A 226 9.55 -11.65 2.07
N GLN A 227 9.18 -10.38 2.06
CA GLN A 227 8.69 -9.73 3.28
C GLN A 227 7.33 -10.35 3.68
N GLY A 228 7.31 -11.14 4.77
CA GLY A 228 6.11 -11.82 5.28
C GLY A 228 5.97 -13.29 4.90
N GLY A 229 6.93 -13.89 4.16
CA GLY A 229 6.84 -15.31 3.78
C GLY A 229 7.85 -15.72 2.72
N HIS A 230 7.42 -16.62 1.83
CA HIS A 230 8.26 -17.19 0.78
C HIS A 230 7.54 -17.16 -0.56
N ILE A 231 8.30 -16.99 -1.63
CA ILE A 231 7.84 -17.24 -2.99
C ILE A 231 8.53 -18.48 -3.52
N LEU A 232 7.74 -19.44 -3.97
CA LEU A 232 8.19 -20.66 -4.61
C LEU A 232 7.76 -20.64 -6.08
N TRP A 233 8.68 -21.01 -6.98
CA TRP A 233 8.33 -21.15 -8.39
C TRP A 233 8.97 -22.38 -9.00
N GLN A 234 8.31 -22.88 -10.04
CA GLN A 234 8.71 -24.04 -10.80
C GLN A 234 9.40 -23.59 -12.06
N GLU A 235 10.57 -24.12 -12.30
CA GLU A 235 11.36 -23.88 -13.50
C GLU A 235 11.42 -25.16 -14.32
N ASP A 236 11.09 -25.07 -15.60
CA ASP A 236 11.27 -26.17 -16.53
C ASP A 236 12.74 -26.22 -16.95
N ILE A 237 13.38 -27.35 -16.64
CA ILE A 237 14.81 -27.58 -16.92
C ILE A 237 15.03 -28.62 -18.02
N GLU A 238 13.97 -29.04 -18.76
CA GLU A 238 14.07 -30.09 -19.78
C GLU A 238 15.09 -29.76 -20.85
N ASP A 239 15.03 -28.55 -21.40
CA ASP A 239 15.96 -28.09 -22.43
C ASP A 239 17.40 -27.99 -21.93
N ILE A 240 17.57 -27.54 -20.68
CA ILE A 240 18.91 -27.45 -20.05
C ILE A 240 19.49 -28.83 -19.85
N MET A 241 18.67 -29.78 -19.42
CA MET A 241 19.12 -31.15 -19.21
C MET A 241 19.48 -31.86 -20.53
N MET A 242 18.67 -31.65 -21.58
CA MET A 242 19.02 -32.18 -22.91
C MET A 242 20.33 -31.60 -23.45
N LEU A 243 20.61 -30.33 -23.21
CA LEU A 243 21.87 -29.72 -23.58
C LEU A 243 23.05 -30.28 -22.79
N LEU A 244 22.88 -30.49 -21.49
CA LEU A 244 23.89 -31.09 -20.62
C LEU A 244 24.21 -32.54 -21.05
N ASP A 245 23.21 -33.35 -21.32
CA ASP A 245 23.37 -34.70 -21.80
C ASP A 245 24.15 -34.75 -23.13
N ARG A 246 23.80 -33.88 -24.09
CA ARG A 246 24.55 -33.75 -25.34
C ARG A 246 26.00 -33.28 -25.16
N LEU A 247 26.24 -32.36 -24.25
CA LEU A 247 27.58 -31.93 -23.92
C LEU A 247 28.43 -33.03 -23.32
N GLU A 248 27.82 -33.86 -22.47
CA GLU A 248 28.51 -34.97 -21.86
C GLU A 248 28.82 -36.07 -22.88
N GLU A 249 27.86 -36.39 -23.79
CA GLU A 249 28.07 -37.28 -24.89
C GLU A 249 29.19 -36.84 -25.84
N ASN A 250 29.17 -35.56 -26.24
CA ASN A 250 30.22 -34.95 -27.06
C ASN A 250 31.58 -35.01 -26.35
N ARG A 251 31.64 -34.75 -25.04
CA ARG A 251 32.86 -34.87 -24.26
C ARG A 251 33.44 -36.29 -24.28
N LYS A 252 32.59 -37.29 -24.08
CA LYS A 252 33.01 -38.70 -24.16
C LYS A 252 33.56 -39.03 -25.53
N THR A 253 32.88 -38.61 -26.61
CA THR A 253 33.32 -38.85 -27.98
C THR A 253 34.67 -38.19 -28.26
N ILE A 254 34.90 -37.00 -27.77
CA ILE A 254 36.21 -36.29 -27.90
C ILE A 254 37.29 -37.00 -27.10
N GLU A 255 37.00 -37.45 -25.88
CA GLU A 255 37.95 -38.20 -25.05
C GLU A 255 38.34 -39.54 -25.71
N GLU A 256 37.37 -40.28 -26.27
CA GLU A 256 37.60 -41.48 -27.03
C GLU A 256 38.46 -41.24 -28.27
N SER A 257 38.13 -40.18 -29.06
CA SER A 257 38.92 -39.80 -30.24
C SER A 257 40.33 -39.44 -29.88
N ASN A 258 40.55 -38.65 -28.84
CA ASN A 258 41.89 -38.29 -28.37
C ASN A 258 42.68 -39.48 -27.86
N CYS A 259 41.99 -40.49 -27.23
CA CYS A 259 42.62 -41.74 -26.81
C CYS A 259 43.08 -42.58 -28.01
N LEU A 260 42.22 -42.69 -29.03
CA LEU A 260 42.57 -43.40 -30.29
C LEU A 260 43.74 -42.72 -31.02
N GLU A 261 43.76 -41.41 -31.05
CA GLU A 261 44.83 -40.63 -31.69
C GLU A 261 46.14 -40.81 -30.93
N ARG A 262 46.16 -40.80 -29.59
CA ARG A 262 47.34 -41.11 -28.79
C ARG A 262 47.87 -42.53 -29.04
N VAL A 263 46.99 -43.52 -29.13
CA VAL A 263 47.36 -44.92 -29.43
C VAL A 263 47.98 -45.00 -30.83
N SER A 264 47.41 -44.33 -31.82
CA SER A 264 47.93 -44.29 -33.19
C SER A 264 49.33 -43.65 -33.23
N TYR A 265 49.57 -42.53 -32.51
CA TYR A 265 50.89 -41.93 -32.47
C TYR A 265 51.91 -42.79 -31.74
N THR A 266 51.56 -43.54 -30.71
CA THR A 266 52.47 -44.47 -30.04
C THR A 266 52.83 -45.67 -30.89
N HIS A 267 51.96 -46.14 -31.78
CA HIS A 267 52.27 -47.22 -32.73
C HIS A 267 53.16 -46.77 -33.92
N LEU A 268 53.02 -45.49 -34.33
CA LEU A 268 53.81 -44.93 -35.42
C LEU A 268 55.26 -44.58 -34.99
N THR A 269 55.53 -44.44 -33.70
CA THR A 269 56.84 -44.04 -33.17
C THR A 269 57.65 -45.19 -32.61
N LEU A 270 57.20 -46.46 -32.72
CA LEU A 270 58.01 -47.61 -32.40
C LEU A 270 59.10 -47.77 -33.49
N PRO A 271 60.39 -47.65 -33.18
CA PRO A 271 61.44 -47.88 -34.15
C PRO A 271 61.45 -49.36 -34.52
N THR A 272 61.27 -49.63 -35.80
CA THR A 272 61.60 -50.94 -36.39
C THR A 272 63.09 -51.19 -36.16
N ILE A 273 63.40 -52.07 -35.18
CA ILE A 273 64.72 -52.66 -34.99
C ILE A 273 64.88 -53.82 -35.98
#